data_850035e38bee16bcabaae7b847544f81
#
_entry.id   850035e38bee16bcabaae7b847544f81
#
_cell.length_a   1.000
_cell.length_b   1.000
_cell.length_c   1.000
_cell.angle_alpha   90.00
_cell.angle_beta   90.00
_cell.angle_gamma   90.00
#
_symmetry.space_group_name_H-M   'P 1'
#
loop_
_entity.id
_entity.type
_entity.pdbx_description
1 polymer ?
#
loop_
_entity_poly.entity_id
_entity_poly.type
_entity_poly.pdbx_seq_one_letter_code
_entity_poly.pdbx_strand_id
1 'polypeptide(L)'
;MRDTSEPDITIKATGYQWKWGYDYLKGEGEGISFYSTLSTPRAQIDGTDTAGRNANPHYLLETDNHVVVPVGKKIRILTTAADVIHAWYVPALAVKQDAIPGFIRDTWFKAEKAGIYRGQCAELCGKDHGFMPIVVEVMEPAQYTAWVGAQQKKVAAAKVDPNKTWTMEDLKAHGDKIYAQNCVACHQATGMGVPGAFPALSGSKVAVGPKADQIKLLLNGKQGTAMASFKHLSDVDLAGVITYTRNSWSNKTGDAVTPAEIKAARN
;
A
#
# COMPACT_ATOMS: atom_id res chain seq x y z
N MET A 1 -12.12 -11.91 -27.52
CA MET A 1 -11.26 -10.76 -27.19
C MET A 1 -12.01 -9.92 -26.15
N ARG A 2 -11.41 -9.56 -25.03
CA ARG A 2 -12.09 -8.73 -24.01
C ARG A 2 -12.11 -7.28 -24.50
N ASP A 3 -13.30 -6.72 -24.70
CA ASP A 3 -13.45 -5.32 -25.07
C ASP A 3 -13.27 -4.42 -23.82
N THR A 4 -12.13 -3.77 -23.70
CA THR A 4 -11.80 -2.81 -22.64
C THR A 4 -11.99 -1.37 -23.08
N SER A 5 -12.54 -1.13 -24.28
CA SER A 5 -12.81 0.21 -24.81
C SER A 5 -13.91 0.94 -24.02
N GLU A 6 -13.91 2.25 -24.09
CA GLU A 6 -14.93 3.14 -23.52
C GLU A 6 -15.35 2.83 -22.06
N PRO A 7 -14.41 2.70 -21.11
CA PRO A 7 -14.77 2.53 -19.71
C PRO A 7 -15.31 3.84 -19.12
N ASP A 8 -16.29 3.71 -18.21
CA ASP A 8 -16.75 4.84 -17.41
C ASP A 8 -15.66 5.29 -16.42
N ILE A 9 -14.97 4.32 -15.81
CA ILE A 9 -13.90 4.56 -14.84
C ILE A 9 -12.72 3.65 -15.16
N THR A 10 -11.49 4.18 -15.03
CA THR A 10 -10.25 3.41 -15.13
C THR A 10 -9.49 3.49 -13.82
N ILE A 11 -9.18 2.35 -13.25
CA ILE A 11 -8.41 2.20 -12.01
C ILE A 11 -7.17 1.36 -12.29
N LYS A 12 -6.00 1.83 -11.86
CA LYS A 12 -4.79 1.03 -11.87
C LYS A 12 -4.64 0.31 -10.52
N ALA A 13 -4.47 -0.99 -10.56
CA ALA A 13 -4.15 -1.85 -9.43
C ALA A 13 -2.69 -2.28 -9.53
N THR A 14 -1.88 -1.85 -8.57
CA THR A 14 -0.46 -2.22 -8.49
C THR A 14 -0.25 -3.19 -7.33
N GLY A 15 0.26 -4.39 -7.62
CA GLY A 15 0.63 -5.38 -6.61
C GLY A 15 1.97 -5.05 -5.96
N TYR A 16 2.03 -5.23 -4.65
CA TYR A 16 3.22 -5.12 -3.81
C TYR A 16 3.27 -6.30 -2.85
N GLN A 17 4.42 -6.63 -2.33
CA GLN A 17 4.57 -7.60 -1.25
C GLN A 17 4.31 -6.92 0.11
N TRP A 18 3.17 -7.05 0.81
CA TRP A 18 1.95 -7.74 0.37
C TRP A 18 0.76 -6.81 0.60
N LYS A 19 0.39 -6.08 -0.43
CA LYS A 19 -0.73 -5.13 -0.45
C LYS A 19 -1.09 -4.77 -1.89
N TRP A 20 -2.19 -4.06 -2.06
CA TRP A 20 -2.54 -3.45 -3.33
C TRP A 20 -2.47 -1.93 -3.24
N GLY A 21 -1.96 -1.28 -4.29
CA GLY A 21 -2.09 0.16 -4.50
C GLY A 21 -3.12 0.43 -5.59
N TYR A 22 -3.98 1.40 -5.38
CA TYR A 22 -5.00 1.79 -6.34
C TYR A 22 -4.88 3.26 -6.72
N ASP A 23 -4.88 3.53 -8.04
CA ASP A 23 -4.90 4.88 -8.60
C ASP A 23 -6.10 4.99 -9.54
N TYR A 24 -7.00 5.93 -9.28
CA TYR A 24 -8.11 6.26 -10.17
C TYR A 24 -7.61 7.20 -11.25
N LEU A 25 -7.49 6.68 -12.47
CA LEU A 25 -6.81 7.37 -13.59
C LEU A 25 -7.75 8.12 -14.51
N LYS A 26 -9.04 7.74 -14.57
CA LYS A 26 -10.04 8.34 -15.44
C LYS A 26 -11.45 8.14 -14.89
N GLY A 27 -12.32 9.11 -15.14
CA GLY A 27 -13.71 9.12 -14.74
C GLY A 27 -13.93 9.78 -13.38
N GLU A 28 -15.12 9.62 -12.84
CA GLU A 28 -15.44 10.15 -11.52
C GLU A 28 -14.55 9.49 -10.46
N GLY A 29 -13.82 10.30 -9.70
CA GLY A 29 -12.80 9.85 -8.76
C GLY A 29 -11.36 10.00 -9.25
N GLU A 30 -11.14 10.53 -10.46
CA GLU A 30 -9.78 10.76 -10.98
C GLU A 30 -8.89 11.51 -9.98
N GLY A 31 -7.65 11.02 -9.80
CA GLY A 31 -6.68 11.56 -8.86
C GLY A 31 -6.76 10.98 -7.45
N ILE A 32 -7.75 10.14 -7.14
CA ILE A 32 -7.78 9.40 -5.88
C ILE A 32 -6.72 8.29 -5.94
N SER A 33 -5.91 8.17 -4.89
CA SER A 33 -4.89 7.14 -4.76
C SER A 33 -4.77 6.70 -3.30
N PHE A 34 -4.64 5.37 -3.07
CA PHE A 34 -4.46 4.81 -1.74
C PHE A 34 -3.89 3.40 -1.80
N TYR A 35 -3.37 2.94 -0.67
CA TYR A 35 -3.05 1.54 -0.45
C TYR A 35 -4.20 0.82 0.25
N SER A 36 -4.30 -0.47 -0.03
CA SER A 36 -5.26 -1.40 0.58
C SER A 36 -4.46 -2.54 1.21
N THR A 37 -4.55 -2.67 2.52
CA THR A 37 -3.84 -3.67 3.31
C THR A 37 -4.81 -4.57 4.07
N LEU A 38 -4.35 -5.77 4.41
CA LEU A 38 -5.13 -6.70 5.22
C LEU A 38 -5.48 -6.07 6.57
N SER A 39 -6.77 -6.06 6.93
CA SER A 39 -7.26 -5.56 8.22
C SER A 39 -7.34 -6.61 9.32
N THR A 40 -7.18 -7.91 9.00
CA THR A 40 -7.16 -8.98 10.00
C THR A 40 -5.99 -8.76 10.98
N PRO A 41 -6.27 -8.64 12.30
CA PRO A 41 -5.25 -8.44 13.31
C PRO A 41 -4.18 -9.55 13.30
N ARG A 42 -2.92 -9.18 13.50
CA ARG A 42 -1.80 -10.14 13.50
C ARG A 42 -1.99 -11.25 14.55
N ALA A 43 -2.53 -10.92 15.72
CA ALA A 43 -2.84 -11.88 16.77
C ALA A 43 -3.81 -13.00 16.34
N GLN A 44 -4.71 -12.69 15.40
CA GLN A 44 -5.59 -13.69 14.80
C GLN A 44 -4.84 -14.58 13.79
N ILE A 45 -3.85 -14.03 13.11
CA ILE A 45 -3.07 -14.75 12.09
C ILE A 45 -2.09 -15.72 12.75
N ASP A 46 -1.36 -15.28 13.76
CA ASP A 46 -0.36 -16.09 14.47
C ASP A 46 -0.96 -17.04 15.53
N GLY A 47 -2.28 -16.96 15.75
CA GLY A 47 -3.03 -17.86 16.63
C GLY A 47 -3.02 -17.47 18.11
N THR A 48 -2.50 -16.29 18.47
CA THR A 48 -2.54 -15.79 19.87
C THR A 48 -3.94 -15.27 20.24
N ASP A 49 -4.78 -14.92 19.25
CA ASP A 49 -6.21 -14.58 19.42
C ASP A 49 -7.09 -15.53 18.60
N THR A 50 -7.22 -16.76 19.06
CA THR A 50 -8.07 -17.78 18.42
C THR A 50 -9.55 -17.44 18.49
N ALA A 51 -10.01 -16.84 19.58
CA ALA A 51 -11.42 -16.46 19.76
C ALA A 51 -11.82 -15.37 18.74
N GLY A 52 -11.03 -14.31 18.63
CA GLY A 52 -11.24 -13.25 17.64
C GLY A 52 -11.17 -13.77 16.22
N ARG A 53 -10.23 -14.67 15.91
CA ARG A 53 -10.16 -15.34 14.60
C ARG A 53 -11.43 -16.09 14.25
N ASN A 54 -11.95 -16.89 15.18
CA ASN A 54 -13.15 -17.70 14.95
C ASN A 54 -14.43 -16.84 14.85
N ALA A 55 -14.44 -15.69 15.49
CA ALA A 55 -15.53 -14.72 15.41
C ALA A 55 -15.45 -13.79 14.19
N ASN A 56 -14.34 -13.80 13.44
CA ASN A 56 -14.14 -12.93 12.29
C ASN A 56 -14.77 -13.53 11.02
N PRO A 57 -15.91 -13.02 10.53
CA PRO A 57 -16.61 -13.57 9.36
C PRO A 57 -15.84 -13.38 8.06
N HIS A 58 -14.85 -12.49 8.06
CA HIS A 58 -14.04 -12.13 6.89
C HIS A 58 -12.54 -12.32 7.15
N TYR A 59 -12.21 -13.34 7.93
CA TYR A 59 -10.83 -13.69 8.23
C TYR A 59 -9.98 -13.77 6.96
N LEU A 60 -8.91 -12.97 6.88
CA LEU A 60 -8.01 -12.79 5.75
C LEU A 60 -8.65 -12.25 4.45
N LEU A 61 -9.90 -11.79 4.49
CA LEU A 61 -10.65 -11.33 3.32
C LEU A 61 -11.13 -9.87 3.44
N GLU A 62 -10.69 -9.13 4.45
CA GLU A 62 -11.07 -7.74 4.67
C GLU A 62 -9.85 -6.83 4.59
N THR A 63 -10.08 -5.60 4.08
CA THR A 63 -9.03 -4.59 3.94
C THR A 63 -9.38 -3.29 4.66
N ASP A 64 -8.36 -2.50 4.97
CA ASP A 64 -8.49 -1.17 5.58
C ASP A 64 -9.07 -0.12 4.63
N ASN A 65 -8.88 -0.28 3.32
CA ASN A 65 -9.41 0.60 2.29
C ASN A 65 -9.97 -0.22 1.13
N HIS A 66 -11.24 -0.02 0.78
CA HIS A 66 -11.90 -0.69 -0.32
C HIS A 66 -11.67 0.03 -1.65
N VAL A 67 -11.63 -0.73 -2.74
CA VAL A 67 -11.84 -0.17 -4.08
C VAL A 67 -13.32 0.11 -4.25
N VAL A 68 -13.70 1.37 -4.39
CA VAL A 68 -15.11 1.77 -4.46
C VAL A 68 -15.47 2.13 -5.89
N VAL A 69 -16.57 1.59 -6.38
CA VAL A 69 -17.06 1.82 -7.75
C VAL A 69 -18.59 1.95 -7.76
N PRO A 70 -19.20 2.69 -8.70
CA PRO A 70 -20.65 2.77 -8.79
C PRO A 70 -21.25 1.56 -9.51
N VAL A 71 -22.46 1.16 -9.12
CA VAL A 71 -23.24 0.11 -9.77
C VAL A 71 -23.54 0.49 -11.23
N GLY A 72 -23.59 -0.51 -12.10
CA GLY A 72 -23.99 -0.36 -13.51
C GLY A 72 -22.95 0.30 -14.43
N LYS A 73 -21.77 0.65 -13.93
CA LYS A 73 -20.70 1.28 -14.72
C LYS A 73 -19.66 0.26 -15.18
N LYS A 74 -19.09 0.49 -16.36
CA LYS A 74 -17.97 -0.31 -16.91
C LYS A 74 -16.67 0.17 -16.29
N ILE A 75 -16.09 -0.68 -15.47
CA ILE A 75 -14.84 -0.41 -14.72
C ILE A 75 -13.70 -1.12 -15.42
N ARG A 76 -12.74 -0.37 -15.94
CA ARG A 76 -11.49 -0.91 -16.46
C ARG A 76 -10.45 -0.99 -15.34
N ILE A 77 -9.87 -2.15 -15.16
CA ILE A 77 -8.76 -2.35 -14.22
C ILE A 77 -7.48 -2.55 -15.04
N LEU A 78 -6.50 -1.68 -14.80
CA LEU A 78 -5.13 -1.84 -15.28
C LEU A 78 -4.33 -2.52 -14.19
N THR A 79 -3.68 -3.64 -14.47
CA THR A 79 -2.87 -4.37 -13.48
C THR A 79 -1.40 -4.26 -13.81
N THR A 80 -0.59 -4.04 -12.78
CA THR A 80 0.88 -4.10 -12.81
C THR A 80 1.40 -4.48 -11.43
N ALA A 81 2.71 -4.69 -11.29
CA ALA A 81 3.33 -4.94 -10.01
C ALA A 81 4.64 -4.14 -9.87
N ALA A 82 5.01 -3.83 -8.63
CA ALA A 82 6.22 -3.09 -8.30
C ALA A 82 7.43 -4.01 -8.00
N ASP A 83 7.20 -5.27 -7.71
CA ASP A 83 8.21 -6.20 -7.19
C ASP A 83 8.17 -7.57 -7.87
N VAL A 84 7.22 -8.44 -7.54
CA VAL A 84 7.06 -9.78 -8.11
C VAL A 84 5.72 -9.89 -8.86
N ILE A 85 5.44 -11.02 -9.48
CA ILE A 85 4.15 -11.25 -10.12
C ILE A 85 3.09 -11.46 -9.03
N HIS A 86 1.94 -10.80 -9.20
CA HIS A 86 0.70 -10.99 -8.45
C HIS A 86 -0.45 -11.25 -9.42
N ALA A 87 -1.64 -11.56 -8.93
CA ALA A 87 -2.85 -11.56 -9.76
C ALA A 87 -4.02 -10.93 -9.02
N TRP A 88 -4.68 -9.99 -9.67
CA TRP A 88 -5.89 -9.35 -9.17
C TRP A 88 -7.09 -10.23 -9.50
N TYR A 89 -7.69 -10.86 -8.49
CA TYR A 89 -8.75 -11.86 -8.67
C TYR A 89 -9.93 -11.58 -7.75
N VAL A 90 -11.09 -11.30 -8.36
CA VAL A 90 -12.37 -11.16 -7.66
C VAL A 90 -13.39 -12.08 -8.33
N PRO A 91 -13.60 -13.30 -7.80
CA PRO A 91 -14.42 -14.34 -8.42
C PRO A 91 -15.82 -13.89 -8.78
N ALA A 92 -16.50 -13.19 -7.85
CA ALA A 92 -17.88 -12.75 -8.02
C ALA A 92 -18.05 -11.65 -9.11
N LEU A 93 -16.96 -11.01 -9.54
CA LEU A 93 -16.92 -10.09 -10.68
C LEU A 93 -16.42 -10.76 -11.96
N ALA A 94 -16.16 -12.07 -11.92
CA ALA A 94 -15.62 -12.88 -13.03
C ALA A 94 -14.30 -12.34 -13.60
N VAL A 95 -13.44 -11.74 -12.75
CA VAL A 95 -12.17 -11.13 -13.15
C VAL A 95 -11.00 -11.83 -12.48
N LYS A 96 -10.04 -12.29 -13.28
CA LYS A 96 -8.68 -12.65 -12.87
C LYS A 96 -7.71 -12.06 -13.90
N GLN A 97 -6.76 -11.25 -13.44
CA GLN A 97 -5.75 -10.64 -14.29
C GLN A 97 -4.40 -10.57 -13.56
N ASP A 98 -3.37 -11.13 -14.18
CA ASP A 98 -2.03 -11.08 -13.62
C ASP A 98 -1.49 -9.65 -13.63
N ALA A 99 -0.78 -9.32 -12.55
CA ALA A 99 -0.08 -8.06 -12.33
C ALA A 99 1.42 -8.33 -12.40
N ILE A 100 2.05 -7.99 -13.53
CA ILE A 100 3.42 -8.37 -13.88
C ILE A 100 4.32 -7.12 -13.82
N PRO A 101 5.47 -7.16 -13.13
CA PRO A 101 6.42 -6.06 -13.12
C PRO A 101 6.86 -5.66 -14.54
N GLY A 102 6.86 -4.35 -14.82
CA GLY A 102 7.24 -3.80 -16.13
C GLY A 102 6.17 -3.90 -17.22
N PHE A 103 5.04 -4.55 -16.96
CA PHE A 103 3.93 -4.65 -17.90
C PHE A 103 2.67 -4.03 -17.33
N ILE A 104 1.82 -3.48 -18.20
CA ILE A 104 0.46 -3.08 -17.88
C ILE A 104 -0.48 -3.98 -18.66
N ARG A 105 -1.32 -4.72 -17.93
CA ARG A 105 -2.39 -5.52 -18.49
C ARG A 105 -3.72 -4.90 -18.13
N ASP A 106 -4.77 -5.22 -18.87
CA ASP A 106 -6.08 -4.70 -18.59
C ASP A 106 -7.16 -5.78 -18.61
N THR A 107 -8.19 -5.51 -17.84
CA THR A 107 -9.44 -6.24 -17.78
C THR A 107 -10.55 -5.27 -17.43
N TRP A 108 -11.79 -5.74 -17.43
CA TRP A 108 -12.94 -4.93 -17.03
C TRP A 108 -14.01 -5.77 -16.37
N PHE A 109 -14.86 -5.12 -15.60
CA PHE A 109 -16.09 -5.67 -15.08
C PHE A 109 -17.19 -4.62 -15.04
N LYS A 110 -18.42 -5.08 -14.89
CA LYS A 110 -19.61 -4.25 -14.62
C LYS A 110 -20.42 -4.97 -13.56
N ALA A 111 -20.51 -4.36 -12.38
CA ALA A 111 -21.31 -4.90 -11.28
C ALA A 111 -22.76 -4.38 -11.40
N GLU A 112 -23.72 -5.30 -11.40
CA GLU A 112 -25.14 -4.98 -11.58
C GLU A 112 -25.87 -4.74 -10.24
N LYS A 113 -25.22 -5.05 -9.11
CA LYS A 113 -25.79 -4.92 -7.77
C LYS A 113 -24.79 -4.24 -6.85
N ALA A 114 -25.27 -3.32 -6.02
CA ALA A 114 -24.50 -2.77 -4.93
C ALA A 114 -24.16 -3.87 -3.90
N GLY A 115 -23.01 -3.75 -3.24
CA GLY A 115 -22.55 -4.73 -2.26
C GLY A 115 -21.03 -4.85 -2.18
N ILE A 116 -20.57 -5.75 -1.35
CA ILE A 116 -19.14 -6.02 -1.11
C ILE A 116 -18.73 -7.29 -1.84
N TYR A 117 -17.75 -7.16 -2.71
CA TYR A 117 -17.18 -8.24 -3.51
C TYR A 117 -15.75 -8.50 -3.08
N ARG A 118 -15.46 -9.70 -2.62
CA ARG A 118 -14.16 -10.07 -2.06
C ARG A 118 -13.37 -10.93 -3.02
N GLY A 119 -12.06 -10.72 -3.00
CA GLY A 119 -11.08 -11.44 -3.78
C GLY A 119 -9.74 -11.54 -3.07
N GLN A 120 -8.80 -12.14 -3.75
CA GLN A 120 -7.46 -12.40 -3.21
C GLN A 120 -6.42 -12.29 -4.33
N CYS A 121 -5.16 -12.11 -3.94
CA CYS A 121 -4.06 -12.37 -4.84
C CYS A 121 -4.09 -13.84 -5.29
N ALA A 122 -4.04 -14.11 -6.59
CA ALA A 122 -4.16 -15.46 -7.16
C ALA A 122 -2.91 -15.87 -7.96
N GLU A 123 -1.75 -15.26 -7.66
CA GLU A 123 -0.43 -15.69 -8.15
C GLU A 123 0.54 -15.69 -6.99
N LEU A 124 1.27 -16.80 -6.79
CA LEU A 124 2.19 -16.97 -5.66
C LEU A 124 3.26 -15.88 -5.67
N CYS A 125 3.22 -15.01 -4.67
CA CYS A 125 4.05 -13.80 -4.59
C CYS A 125 4.94 -13.73 -3.34
N GLY A 126 5.15 -14.84 -2.67
CA GLY A 126 6.03 -14.96 -1.51
C GLY A 126 5.30 -15.37 -0.23
N LYS A 127 5.93 -15.13 0.91
CA LYS A 127 5.56 -15.70 2.21
C LYS A 127 4.16 -15.26 2.70
N ASP A 128 3.77 -14.01 2.46
CA ASP A 128 2.47 -13.46 2.88
C ASP A 128 1.46 -13.37 1.71
N HIS A 129 1.62 -14.26 0.71
CA HIS A 129 0.74 -14.33 -0.46
C HIS A 129 -0.76 -14.36 -0.11
N GLY A 130 -1.14 -15.10 0.93
CA GLY A 130 -2.52 -15.19 1.42
C GLY A 130 -3.00 -13.95 2.21
N PHE A 131 -2.13 -12.95 2.44
CA PHE A 131 -2.39 -11.81 3.33
C PHE A 131 -2.52 -10.48 2.57
N MET A 132 -2.88 -10.54 1.29
CA MET A 132 -3.18 -9.36 0.46
C MET A 132 -4.51 -9.52 -0.28
N PRO A 133 -5.62 -9.47 0.47
CA PRO A 133 -6.95 -9.57 -0.10
C PRO A 133 -7.32 -8.35 -0.94
N ILE A 134 -8.45 -8.51 -1.66
CA ILE A 134 -9.06 -7.46 -2.47
C ILE A 134 -10.50 -7.31 -2.01
N VAL A 135 -10.91 -6.07 -1.74
CA VAL A 135 -12.31 -5.74 -1.47
C VAL A 135 -12.77 -4.67 -2.45
N VAL A 136 -13.78 -5.00 -3.24
CA VAL A 136 -14.47 -4.05 -4.12
C VAL A 136 -15.83 -3.75 -3.50
N GLU A 137 -16.05 -2.51 -3.16
CA GLU A 137 -17.32 -2.00 -2.68
C GLU A 137 -18.08 -1.32 -3.82
N VAL A 138 -19.18 -1.90 -4.21
CA VAL A 138 -20.05 -1.36 -5.26
C VAL A 138 -21.15 -0.57 -4.60
N MET A 139 -21.21 0.72 -4.86
CA MET A 139 -22.16 1.67 -4.26
C MET A 139 -23.22 2.13 -5.26
N GLU A 140 -24.36 2.57 -4.75
CA GLU A 140 -25.31 3.34 -5.56
C GLU A 140 -24.67 4.66 -6.02
N PRO A 141 -25.03 5.21 -7.19
CA PRO A 141 -24.34 6.36 -7.78
C PRO A 141 -24.20 7.56 -6.85
N ALA A 142 -25.25 7.91 -6.11
CA ALA A 142 -25.22 9.06 -5.19
C ALA A 142 -24.23 8.83 -4.00
N GLN A 143 -24.14 7.60 -3.51
CA GLN A 143 -23.20 7.23 -2.45
C GLN A 143 -21.76 7.27 -2.97
N TYR A 144 -21.54 6.79 -4.19
CA TYR A 144 -20.24 6.84 -4.86
C TYR A 144 -19.75 8.29 -5.03
N THR A 145 -20.61 9.18 -5.55
CA THR A 145 -20.27 10.61 -5.68
C THR A 145 -19.93 11.25 -4.33
N ALA A 146 -20.67 10.92 -3.28
CA ALA A 146 -20.37 11.40 -1.92
C ALA A 146 -19.01 10.87 -1.42
N TRP A 147 -18.71 9.58 -1.66
CA TRP A 147 -17.42 8.98 -1.32
C TRP A 147 -16.27 9.67 -2.07
N VAL A 148 -16.42 9.90 -3.40
CA VAL A 148 -15.42 10.62 -4.20
C VAL A 148 -15.14 12.00 -3.62
N GLY A 149 -16.17 12.77 -3.28
CA GLY A 149 -16.01 14.08 -2.66
C GLY A 149 -15.26 14.04 -1.33
N ALA A 150 -15.53 13.02 -0.51
CA ALA A 150 -14.83 12.82 0.75
C ALA A 150 -13.34 12.45 0.53
N GLN A 151 -13.05 11.59 -0.45
CA GLN A 151 -11.66 11.22 -0.77
C GLN A 151 -10.88 12.39 -1.36
N GLN A 152 -11.49 13.16 -2.26
CA GLN A 152 -10.84 14.35 -2.84
C GLN A 152 -10.50 15.39 -1.76
N LYS A 153 -11.37 15.57 -0.76
CA LYS A 153 -11.06 16.42 0.41
C LYS A 153 -9.86 15.88 1.19
N LYS A 154 -9.76 14.56 1.40
CA LYS A 154 -8.60 13.94 2.06
C LYS A 154 -7.32 14.15 1.22
N VAL A 155 -7.38 13.94 -0.10
CA VAL A 155 -6.25 14.18 -1.01
C VAL A 155 -5.83 15.65 -0.97
N ALA A 156 -6.79 16.58 -1.00
CA ALA A 156 -6.50 18.01 -0.90
C ALA A 156 -5.88 18.39 0.45
N ALA A 157 -6.38 17.82 1.55
CA ALA A 157 -5.82 18.04 2.89
C ALA A 157 -4.44 17.38 3.07
N ALA A 158 -4.18 16.27 2.35
CA ALA A 158 -2.88 15.58 2.35
C ALA A 158 -1.85 16.22 1.40
N LYS A 159 -2.29 17.15 0.52
CA LYS A 159 -1.33 17.96 -0.26
C LYS A 159 -0.50 18.77 0.72
N VAL A 160 0.70 18.26 0.95
CA VAL A 160 1.69 18.90 1.80
C VAL A 160 2.02 20.26 1.16
N ASP A 161 1.84 21.32 1.92
CA ASP A 161 2.36 22.62 1.54
C ASP A 161 3.85 22.46 1.20
N PRO A 162 4.29 22.73 -0.03
CA PRO A 162 5.68 22.59 -0.42
C PRO A 162 6.61 23.48 0.42
N ASN A 163 6.06 24.49 1.09
CA ASN A 163 6.77 25.42 1.97
C ASN A 163 6.65 25.03 3.46
N LYS A 164 5.95 23.92 3.79
CA LYS A 164 5.84 23.48 5.18
C LYS A 164 7.22 23.14 5.74
N THR A 165 7.61 23.83 6.79
CA THR A 165 8.76 23.41 7.61
C THR A 165 8.35 22.23 8.48
N TRP A 166 8.96 21.09 8.24
CA TRP A 166 8.71 19.88 9.00
C TRP A 166 9.58 19.85 10.27
N THR A 167 8.94 19.72 11.42
CA THR A 167 9.68 19.42 12.65
C THR A 167 10.06 17.94 12.71
N MET A 168 10.99 17.60 13.59
CA MET A 168 11.35 16.18 13.81
C MET A 168 10.16 15.36 14.32
N GLU A 169 9.35 15.96 15.20
CA GLU A 169 8.13 15.34 15.74
C GLU A 169 7.10 15.06 14.63
N ASP A 170 6.86 16.05 13.75
CA ASP A 170 5.95 15.89 12.61
C ASP A 170 6.42 14.76 11.69
N LEU A 171 7.70 14.76 11.32
CA LEU A 171 8.30 13.72 10.47
C LEU A 171 8.24 12.35 11.13
N LYS A 172 8.51 12.26 12.42
CA LYS A 172 8.45 11.00 13.16
C LYS A 172 7.02 10.47 13.24
N ALA A 173 6.04 11.32 13.54
CA ALA A 173 4.62 10.94 13.59
C ALA A 173 4.07 10.54 12.21
N HIS A 174 4.51 11.21 11.14
CA HIS A 174 4.18 10.84 9.77
C HIS A 174 4.85 9.51 9.40
N GLY A 175 6.13 9.36 9.74
CA GLY A 175 6.94 8.18 9.45
C GLY A 175 6.45 6.91 10.14
N ASP A 176 5.87 7.01 11.33
CA ASP A 176 5.23 5.88 12.03
C ASP A 176 4.10 5.27 11.16
N LYS A 177 3.24 6.12 10.58
CA LYS A 177 2.17 5.68 9.68
C LYS A 177 2.72 5.02 8.42
N ILE A 178 3.76 5.62 7.81
CA ILE A 178 4.40 5.05 6.62
C ILE A 178 5.08 3.73 6.94
N TYR A 179 5.73 3.63 8.11
CA TYR A 179 6.35 2.41 8.59
C TYR A 179 5.32 1.29 8.78
N ALA A 180 4.19 1.58 9.40
CA ALA A 180 3.10 0.62 9.59
C ALA A 180 2.57 0.06 8.26
N GLN A 181 2.48 0.90 7.23
CA GLN A 181 1.96 0.52 5.92
C GLN A 181 2.96 -0.22 5.02
N ASN A 182 4.27 0.02 5.20
CA ASN A 182 5.27 -0.40 4.21
C ASN A 182 6.39 -1.29 4.77
N CYS A 183 6.64 -1.27 6.09
CA CYS A 183 7.85 -1.85 6.67
C CYS A 183 7.56 -2.94 7.71
N VAL A 184 6.44 -2.85 8.42
CA VAL A 184 6.07 -3.74 9.54
C VAL A 184 6.01 -5.21 9.13
N ALA A 185 5.56 -5.52 7.93
CA ALA A 185 5.44 -6.90 7.44
C ALA A 185 6.77 -7.68 7.53
N CYS A 186 7.90 -7.00 7.26
CA CYS A 186 9.23 -7.60 7.31
C CYS A 186 9.97 -7.26 8.61
N HIS A 187 9.96 -5.97 9.02
CA HIS A 187 10.76 -5.49 10.13
C HIS A 187 10.04 -5.53 11.49
N GLN A 188 8.78 -5.95 11.52
CA GLN A 188 7.89 -6.03 12.69
C GLN A 188 7.63 -4.65 13.35
N ALA A 189 6.55 -4.53 14.12
CA ALA A 189 6.21 -3.28 14.82
C ALA A 189 7.28 -2.87 15.85
N THR A 190 8.01 -3.85 16.40
CA THR A 190 9.11 -3.64 17.35
C THR A 190 10.43 -3.25 16.68
N GLY A 191 10.50 -3.24 15.36
CA GLY A 191 11.75 -3.03 14.62
C GLY A 191 12.79 -4.14 14.76
N MET A 192 12.44 -5.29 15.37
CA MET A 192 13.37 -6.40 15.61
C MET A 192 13.52 -7.34 14.42
N GLY A 193 12.71 -7.16 13.38
CA GLY A 193 12.73 -8.04 12.21
C GLY A 193 12.32 -9.47 12.54
N VAL A 194 12.76 -10.41 11.70
CA VAL A 194 12.55 -11.85 11.87
C VAL A 194 13.90 -12.53 11.76
N PRO A 195 14.40 -13.18 12.83
CA PRO A 195 15.70 -13.85 12.81
C PRO A 195 15.86 -14.80 11.61
N GLY A 196 16.97 -14.69 10.89
CA GLY A 196 17.27 -15.51 9.73
C GLY A 196 16.55 -15.11 8.43
N ALA A 197 15.53 -14.22 8.48
CA ALA A 197 14.76 -13.79 7.30
C ALA A 197 14.83 -12.29 7.05
N PHE A 198 14.58 -11.47 8.08
CA PHE A 198 14.55 -10.01 7.92
C PHE A 198 15.35 -9.35 9.06
N PRO A 199 16.29 -8.45 8.74
CA PRO A 199 17.16 -7.85 9.74
C PRO A 199 16.39 -6.93 10.70
N ALA A 200 16.88 -6.82 11.92
CA ALA A 200 16.43 -5.80 12.87
C ALA A 200 16.81 -4.41 12.37
N LEU A 201 15.91 -3.43 12.58
CA LEU A 201 16.17 -2.01 12.42
C LEU A 201 16.54 -1.35 13.76
N SER A 202 16.00 -1.89 14.87
CA SER A 202 16.40 -1.50 16.23
C SER A 202 17.86 -1.87 16.46
N GLY A 203 18.71 -0.89 16.78
CA GLY A 203 20.16 -1.06 16.95
C GLY A 203 20.94 -1.28 15.65
N SER A 204 20.30 -1.16 14.48
CA SER A 204 20.94 -1.39 13.18
C SER A 204 21.97 -0.32 12.85
N LYS A 205 23.18 -0.74 12.48
CA LYS A 205 24.23 0.18 11.99
C LYS A 205 23.78 1.01 10.79
N VAL A 206 22.88 0.49 9.94
CA VAL A 206 22.33 1.23 8.80
C VAL A 206 21.33 2.28 9.30
N ALA A 207 20.43 1.91 10.21
CA ALA A 207 19.41 2.81 10.73
C ALA A 207 19.99 3.96 11.57
N VAL A 208 21.09 3.74 12.29
CA VAL A 208 21.74 4.79 13.12
C VAL A 208 23.00 5.38 12.47
N GLY A 209 23.40 4.88 11.31
CA GLY A 209 24.58 5.33 10.56
C GLY A 209 24.34 6.61 9.74
N PRO A 210 25.17 6.86 8.71
CA PRO A 210 25.02 8.01 7.83
C PRO A 210 23.64 8.05 7.17
N LYS A 211 22.98 9.22 7.16
CA LYS A 211 21.68 9.42 6.52
C LYS A 211 21.67 9.00 5.04
N ALA A 212 22.74 9.36 4.32
CA ALA A 212 22.87 9.09 2.90
C ALA A 212 22.77 7.58 2.56
N ASP A 213 23.32 6.71 3.40
CA ASP A 213 23.29 5.27 3.20
C ASP A 213 21.86 4.73 3.34
N GLN A 214 21.12 5.21 4.34
CA GLN A 214 19.74 4.81 4.56
C GLN A 214 18.82 5.36 3.46
N ILE A 215 19.02 6.60 3.03
CA ILE A 215 18.31 7.21 1.90
C ILE A 215 18.54 6.39 0.62
N LYS A 216 19.80 6.09 0.29
CA LYS A 216 20.16 5.30 -0.87
C LYS A 216 19.55 3.89 -0.81
N LEU A 217 19.55 3.26 0.37
CA LEU A 217 18.95 1.95 0.56
C LEU A 217 17.43 1.97 0.29
N LEU A 218 16.71 2.97 0.79
CA LEU A 218 15.27 3.05 0.55
C LEU A 218 14.94 3.41 -0.90
N LEU A 219 15.73 4.27 -1.53
CA LEU A 219 15.53 4.62 -2.94
C LEU A 219 15.79 3.45 -3.89
N ASN A 220 16.81 2.64 -3.64
CA ASN A 220 17.27 1.63 -4.59
C ASN A 220 16.93 0.18 -4.18
N GLY A 221 16.53 -0.03 -2.93
CA GLY A 221 16.45 -1.37 -2.36
C GLY A 221 17.84 -1.98 -2.15
N LYS A 222 17.87 -3.27 -1.88
CA LYS A 222 19.11 -4.05 -1.75
C LYS A 222 19.06 -5.26 -2.65
N GLN A 223 19.85 -5.22 -3.73
CA GLN A 223 19.90 -6.31 -4.71
C GLN A 223 20.21 -7.66 -4.04
N GLY A 224 19.57 -8.72 -4.52
CA GLY A 224 19.72 -10.08 -3.99
C GLY A 224 19.00 -10.32 -2.64
N THR A 225 18.18 -9.38 -2.19
CA THR A 225 17.40 -9.52 -0.95
C THR A 225 15.94 -9.13 -1.18
N ALA A 226 15.06 -9.41 -0.19
CA ALA A 226 13.67 -8.98 -0.21
C ALA A 226 13.46 -7.48 0.06
N MET A 227 14.53 -6.70 0.30
CA MET A 227 14.44 -5.25 0.52
C MET A 227 14.24 -4.53 -0.81
N ALA A 228 12.98 -4.29 -1.17
CA ALA A 228 12.60 -3.63 -2.42
C ALA A 228 12.94 -2.13 -2.40
N SER A 229 12.91 -1.51 -3.58
CA SER A 229 12.99 -0.06 -3.73
C SER A 229 11.68 0.59 -3.31
N PHE A 230 11.76 1.66 -2.53
CA PHE A 230 10.64 2.50 -2.12
C PHE A 230 10.63 3.88 -2.81
N LYS A 231 11.31 3.98 -3.95
CA LYS A 231 11.38 5.25 -4.71
C LYS A 231 10.01 5.79 -5.17
N HIS A 232 8.97 4.95 -5.13
CA HIS A 232 7.58 5.34 -5.42
C HIS A 232 6.92 6.15 -4.29
N LEU A 233 7.47 6.12 -3.07
CA LEU A 233 7.00 6.95 -1.96
C LEU A 233 7.43 8.41 -2.20
N SER A 234 6.64 9.37 -1.67
CA SER A 234 6.96 10.78 -1.75
C SER A 234 8.22 11.13 -0.95
N ASP A 235 8.82 12.30 -1.22
CA ASP A 235 9.98 12.76 -0.46
C ASP A 235 9.67 12.94 1.03
N VAL A 236 8.45 13.35 1.36
CA VAL A 236 7.98 13.47 2.74
C VAL A 236 7.81 12.11 3.40
N ASP A 237 7.26 11.13 2.68
CA ASP A 237 7.09 9.77 3.22
C ASP A 237 8.44 9.12 3.51
N LEU A 238 9.39 9.23 2.59
CA LEU A 238 10.74 8.71 2.79
C LEU A 238 11.47 9.45 3.94
N ALA A 239 11.38 10.76 3.98
CA ALA A 239 11.95 11.57 5.06
C ALA A 239 11.36 11.18 6.41
N GLY A 240 10.04 11.04 6.47
CA GLY A 240 9.30 10.64 7.67
C GLY A 240 9.72 9.25 8.15
N VAL A 241 9.66 8.24 7.29
CA VAL A 241 9.98 6.86 7.70
C VAL A 241 11.44 6.67 8.10
N ILE A 242 12.37 7.38 7.46
CA ILE A 242 13.77 7.37 7.86
C ILE A 242 13.94 8.06 9.23
N THR A 243 13.34 9.23 9.42
CA THR A 243 13.35 9.94 10.71
C THR A 243 12.75 9.07 11.83
N TYR A 244 11.64 8.39 11.56
CA TYR A 244 11.01 7.45 12.48
C TYR A 244 11.97 6.33 12.88
N THR A 245 12.54 5.61 11.92
CA THR A 245 13.41 4.46 12.19
C THR A 245 14.71 4.85 12.89
N ARG A 246 15.20 6.07 12.68
CA ARG A 246 16.39 6.63 13.36
C ARG A 246 16.11 7.00 14.81
N ASN A 247 14.85 7.27 15.17
CA ASN A 247 14.47 7.80 16.49
C ASN A 247 13.40 6.95 17.20
N SER A 248 13.30 5.65 16.88
CA SER A 248 12.33 4.72 17.47
C SER A 248 13.03 3.50 18.05
N TRP A 249 12.35 2.81 18.93
CA TRP A 249 12.85 1.65 19.66
C TRP A 249 14.12 1.98 20.46
N SER A 250 15.22 1.28 20.21
CA SER A 250 16.53 1.59 20.81
C SER A 250 17.31 2.67 20.07
N ASN A 251 16.86 3.08 18.88
CA ASN A 251 17.52 4.08 18.06
C ASN A 251 17.21 5.50 18.57
N LYS A 252 18.25 6.28 18.84
CA LYS A 252 18.14 7.64 19.40
C LYS A 252 19.18 8.55 18.75
N THR A 253 19.13 8.72 17.41
CA THR A 253 20.10 9.54 16.70
C THR A 253 19.91 11.04 16.94
N GLY A 254 18.71 11.46 17.32
CA GLY A 254 18.38 12.87 17.59
C GLY A 254 18.36 13.75 16.35
N ASP A 255 18.42 13.16 15.15
CA ASP A 255 18.40 13.89 13.88
C ASP A 255 17.18 13.53 13.02
N ALA A 256 16.79 14.42 12.15
CA ALA A 256 15.75 14.21 11.14
C ALA A 256 16.35 14.18 9.74
N VAL A 257 15.72 13.43 8.84
CA VAL A 257 15.94 13.52 7.40
C VAL A 257 14.87 14.43 6.81
N THR A 258 15.26 15.42 6.04
CA THR A 258 14.33 16.37 5.43
C THR A 258 13.85 15.90 4.05
N PRO A 259 12.66 16.31 3.59
CA PRO A 259 12.22 16.06 2.22
C PRO A 259 13.18 16.59 1.16
N ALA A 260 13.89 17.69 1.46
CA ALA A 260 14.89 18.25 0.56
C ALA A 260 16.11 17.34 0.39
N GLU A 261 16.58 16.66 1.46
CA GLU A 261 17.65 15.65 1.38
C GLU A 261 17.24 14.46 0.51
N ILE A 262 15.98 13.99 0.62
CA ILE A 262 15.45 12.94 -0.24
C ILE A 262 15.40 13.38 -1.71
N LYS A 263 14.85 14.58 -1.97
CA LYS A 263 14.77 15.16 -3.31
C LYS A 263 16.15 15.28 -3.96
N ALA A 264 17.13 15.74 -3.24
CA ALA A 264 18.52 15.85 -3.71
C ALA A 264 19.14 14.48 -4.04
N ALA A 265 18.77 13.44 -3.31
CA ALA A 265 19.30 12.09 -3.51
C ALA A 265 18.61 11.30 -4.64
N ARG A 266 17.50 11.81 -5.22
CA ARG A 266 16.82 11.19 -6.37
C ARG A 266 17.45 11.57 -7.72
N ASN A 267 18.24 12.65 -7.74
CA ASN A 267 18.95 13.16 -8.92
C ASN A 267 20.38 12.53 -9.05
#